data_afb7bbf7e6fded4b11c9773f3eab5372
#
_entry.id   afb7bbf7e6fded4b11c9773f3eab5372
#
_cell.length_a   1.000
_cell.length_b   1.000
_cell.length_c   1.000
_cell.angle_alpha   90.00
_cell.angle_beta   90.00
_cell.angle_gamma   90.00
#
_symmetry.space_group_name_H-M   'P 1'
#
loop_
_entity.id
_entity.type
_entity.pdbx_description
1 polymer ?
#
loop_
_entity_poly.entity_id
_entity_poly.type
_entity_poly.pdbx_seq_one_letter_code
_entity_poly.pdbx_strand_id
1 'polypeptide(L)'
;MPNSILPSPIKKTSFFVAGSPLPFYYQCISGAIREIYFSKISLIHHNGYQTENTHPKLILCSHRNSAFDGYIALKAFPQAQALASIQLLNSRLMRTFFTGIPVVRKKDRQRLGVNANTFSSPSDAAIAHIKAGGNLLLFPEGSSEWGFQPLPYQRGAARIIRTLISEGVVFDIIPMGLFYIAPDKFSSKVEVYIGENIFINSQKDNLSTREWEQNIHTEVSTALNKISVNCPNIDIFEKASAYAFNKNKDGHSYAESFIAYQNNLDESNNDNQNIERNSQFPILLLRYISFLFMYILFPILLSSFITSHFADARNTISFFKILGGAIAAAIWIPILIMLLFFFPIFIGISLASALFGFILIRKKGAQIC
;
A
#
# COMPACT_ATOMS: atom_id res chain seq x y z
N MET A 1 -39.29 -9.89 11.02
CA MET A 1 -38.59 -9.89 9.72
C MET A 1 -38.10 -8.47 9.49
N PRO A 2 -36.78 -8.18 9.51
CA PRO A 2 -36.30 -6.85 9.19
C PRO A 2 -36.25 -6.70 7.66
N ASN A 3 -36.86 -5.61 7.18
CA ASN A 3 -36.88 -5.24 5.78
C ASN A 3 -35.47 -5.16 5.22
N SER A 4 -35.14 -6.08 4.30
CA SER A 4 -33.94 -6.01 3.46
C SER A 4 -34.10 -4.80 2.52
N ILE A 5 -33.43 -3.69 2.86
CA ILE A 5 -33.23 -2.58 1.93
C ILE A 5 -32.35 -3.12 0.81
N LEU A 6 -32.96 -3.50 -0.31
CA LEU A 6 -32.26 -3.81 -1.54
C LEU A 6 -31.45 -2.57 -1.94
N PRO A 7 -30.11 -2.69 -2.12
CA PRO A 7 -29.33 -1.57 -2.59
C PRO A 7 -29.83 -1.15 -3.97
N SER A 8 -29.99 0.16 -4.18
CA SER A 8 -30.37 0.74 -5.47
C SER A 8 -29.50 0.17 -6.59
N PRO A 9 -30.05 -0.04 -7.81
CA PRO A 9 -29.31 -0.65 -8.92
C PRO A 9 -28.03 0.15 -9.17
N ILE A 10 -26.89 -0.57 -9.16
CA ILE A 10 -25.56 0.00 -9.38
C ILE A 10 -25.57 0.60 -10.79
N LYS A 11 -25.65 1.93 -10.87
CA LYS A 11 -25.51 2.65 -12.14
C LYS A 11 -24.16 2.28 -12.74
N LYS A 12 -24.15 1.89 -14.03
CA LYS A 12 -22.90 1.76 -14.83
C LYS A 12 -22.12 3.06 -14.64
N THR A 13 -21.08 3.02 -13.79
CA THR A 13 -20.21 4.18 -13.59
C THR A 13 -19.27 4.26 -14.80
N SER A 14 -19.62 5.11 -15.76
CA SER A 14 -18.87 5.39 -16.99
C SER A 14 -17.59 6.20 -16.76
N PHE A 15 -16.94 6.06 -15.61
CA PHE A 15 -15.81 6.92 -15.25
C PHE A 15 -14.43 6.30 -15.52
N PHE A 16 -14.37 5.06 -16.00
CA PHE A 16 -13.11 4.41 -16.29
C PHE A 16 -12.98 4.20 -17.82
N VAL A 17 -11.89 4.73 -18.37
CA VAL A 17 -11.46 4.49 -19.74
C VAL A 17 -10.21 3.63 -19.69
N ALA A 18 -10.18 2.51 -20.42
CA ALA A 18 -9.00 1.66 -20.51
C ALA A 18 -7.81 2.47 -21.07
N GLY A 19 -6.62 2.24 -20.51
CA GLY A 19 -5.42 3.00 -20.87
C GLY A 19 -5.27 4.37 -20.20
N SER A 20 -6.34 4.91 -19.57
CA SER A 20 -6.24 6.22 -18.93
C SER A 20 -5.31 6.19 -17.70
N PRO A 21 -4.50 7.23 -17.50
CA PRO A 21 -3.70 7.35 -16.29
C PRO A 21 -4.57 7.61 -15.07
N LEU A 22 -3.99 7.42 -13.88
CA LEU A 22 -4.63 7.76 -12.62
C LEU A 22 -5.01 9.25 -12.59
N PRO A 23 -6.25 9.64 -12.20
CA PRO A 23 -6.67 11.04 -12.16
C PRO A 23 -5.75 11.89 -11.28
N PHE A 24 -5.38 13.08 -11.77
CA PHE A 24 -4.43 13.97 -11.08
C PHE A 24 -4.87 14.33 -9.65
N TYR A 25 -6.17 14.62 -9.45
CA TYR A 25 -6.69 14.94 -8.12
C TYR A 25 -6.44 13.81 -7.12
N TYR A 26 -6.54 12.55 -7.57
CA TYR A 26 -6.29 11.40 -6.72
C TYR A 26 -4.79 11.19 -6.45
N GLN A 27 -3.94 11.49 -7.41
CA GLN A 27 -2.48 11.52 -7.17
C GLN A 27 -2.13 12.53 -6.06
N CYS A 28 -2.76 13.70 -6.05
CA CYS A 28 -2.60 14.70 -4.99
C CYS A 28 -3.11 14.19 -3.63
N ILE A 29 -4.32 13.60 -3.58
CA ILE A 29 -4.90 13.08 -2.34
C ILE A 29 -4.06 11.93 -1.77
N SER A 30 -3.72 10.94 -2.60
CA SER A 30 -2.90 9.80 -2.18
C SER A 30 -1.50 10.25 -1.76
N GLY A 31 -0.95 11.25 -2.46
CA GLY A 31 0.29 11.91 -2.10
C GLY A 31 0.23 12.58 -0.73
N ALA A 32 -0.79 13.39 -0.49
CA ALA A 32 -0.99 14.06 0.79
C ALA A 32 -1.15 13.04 1.94
N ILE A 33 -1.97 12.02 1.74
CA ILE A 33 -2.19 10.97 2.75
C ILE A 33 -0.89 10.29 3.14
N ARG A 34 -0.09 9.84 2.16
CA ARG A 34 1.16 9.13 2.45
C ARG A 34 2.21 10.04 3.08
N GLU A 35 2.36 11.28 2.59
CA GLU A 35 3.35 12.22 3.11
C GLU A 35 2.95 12.77 4.50
N ILE A 36 1.68 12.86 4.82
CA ILE A 36 1.22 13.20 6.18
C ILE A 36 1.48 12.04 7.14
N TYR A 37 1.14 10.80 6.73
CA TYR A 37 1.19 9.65 7.64
C TYR A 37 2.60 9.12 7.87
N PHE A 38 3.44 9.00 6.84
CA PHE A 38 4.80 8.49 6.94
C PHE A 38 5.84 9.61 6.93
N SER A 39 6.86 9.51 7.78
CA SER A 39 7.95 10.50 7.84
C SER A 39 8.89 10.42 6.65
N LYS A 40 9.10 9.22 6.12
CA LYS A 40 9.96 8.96 4.97
C LYS A 40 9.45 7.75 4.19
N ILE A 41 9.40 7.87 2.89
CA ILE A 41 9.14 6.78 1.95
C ILE A 41 10.30 6.76 0.97
N SER A 42 11.15 5.73 1.05
CA SER A 42 12.33 5.56 0.18
C SER A 42 12.01 4.58 -0.93
N LEU A 43 12.48 4.88 -2.14
CA LEU A 43 12.44 3.96 -3.28
C LEU A 43 13.82 3.32 -3.41
N ILE A 44 13.88 2.00 -3.36
CA ILE A 44 15.09 1.21 -3.51
C ILE A 44 14.95 0.41 -4.80
N HIS A 45 15.86 0.61 -5.71
CA HIS A 45 15.87 -0.05 -7.01
C HIS A 45 16.92 -1.17 -7.01
N HIS A 46 16.50 -2.37 -7.39
CA HIS A 46 17.45 -3.43 -7.69
C HIS A 46 18.32 -3.04 -8.90
N ASN A 47 19.59 -3.45 -8.92
CA ASN A 47 20.55 -3.08 -9.98
C ASN A 47 20.12 -3.49 -11.41
N GLY A 48 19.20 -4.45 -11.55
CA GLY A 48 18.62 -4.88 -12.83
C GLY A 48 17.31 -4.20 -13.21
N TYR A 49 16.84 -3.18 -12.45
CA TYR A 49 15.62 -2.46 -12.78
C TYR A 49 15.85 -1.52 -13.97
N GLN A 50 15.08 -1.72 -15.04
CA GLN A 50 15.16 -0.90 -16.26
C GLN A 50 14.05 0.15 -16.24
N THR A 51 14.42 1.43 -16.21
CA THR A 51 13.49 2.56 -16.17
C THR A 51 13.09 3.11 -17.53
N GLU A 52 13.89 2.84 -18.58
CA GLU A 52 13.82 3.57 -19.85
C GLU A 52 12.74 3.09 -20.82
N ASN A 53 12.04 2.00 -20.52
CA ASN A 53 11.03 1.46 -21.39
C ASN A 53 9.71 2.24 -21.29
N THR A 54 9.18 2.67 -22.42
CA THR A 54 7.86 3.31 -22.56
C THR A 54 6.70 2.31 -22.56
N HIS A 55 7.00 1.02 -22.42
CA HIS A 55 6.00 -0.03 -22.41
C HIS A 55 5.05 0.09 -21.22
N PRO A 56 3.78 -0.32 -21.39
CA PRO A 56 2.86 -0.50 -20.27
C PRO A 56 3.46 -1.43 -19.21
N LYS A 57 3.20 -1.11 -17.94
CA LYS A 57 3.79 -1.84 -16.81
C LYS A 57 2.71 -2.58 -16.03
N LEU A 58 2.93 -3.88 -15.84
CA LEU A 58 2.21 -4.69 -14.85
C LEU A 58 3.04 -4.74 -13.56
N ILE A 59 2.66 -3.93 -12.58
CA ILE A 59 3.31 -3.83 -11.28
C ILE A 59 2.68 -4.85 -10.34
N LEU A 60 3.45 -5.83 -9.90
CA LEU A 60 3.02 -6.88 -8.96
C LEU A 60 3.56 -6.53 -7.56
N CYS A 61 2.68 -6.08 -6.68
CA CYS A 61 3.06 -5.53 -5.38
C CYS A 61 2.64 -6.44 -4.23
N SER A 62 3.47 -6.58 -3.20
CA SER A 62 3.10 -7.22 -1.93
C SER A 62 1.99 -6.44 -1.21
N HIS A 63 1.11 -7.14 -0.47
CA HIS A 63 -0.09 -6.54 0.14
C HIS A 63 -0.13 -6.72 1.65
N ARG A 64 0.48 -5.80 2.40
CA ARG A 64 0.71 -5.92 3.83
C ARG A 64 -0.03 -4.91 4.72
N ASN A 65 -0.41 -3.73 4.17
CA ASN A 65 -0.99 -2.62 4.94
C ASN A 65 -2.23 -2.02 4.25
N SER A 66 -3.14 -2.89 3.80
CA SER A 66 -4.45 -2.52 3.27
C SER A 66 -4.39 -1.39 2.21
N ALA A 67 -5.18 -0.33 2.37
CA ALA A 67 -5.25 0.79 1.43
C ALA A 67 -3.91 1.54 1.27
N PHE A 68 -3.07 1.54 2.31
CA PHE A 68 -1.79 2.24 2.25
C PHE A 68 -0.82 1.64 1.26
N ASP A 69 -0.89 0.33 1.00
CA ASP A 69 -0.04 -0.30 -0.02
C ASP A 69 -0.25 0.33 -1.38
N GLY A 70 -1.51 0.62 -1.74
CA GLY A 70 -1.84 1.35 -2.96
C GLY A 70 -1.25 2.77 -2.97
N TYR A 71 -1.43 3.53 -1.88
CA TYR A 71 -0.89 4.90 -1.80
C TYR A 71 0.65 4.93 -1.86
N ILE A 72 1.32 3.96 -1.23
CA ILE A 72 2.77 3.85 -1.23
C ILE A 72 3.28 3.45 -2.62
N ALA A 73 2.65 2.45 -3.26
CA ALA A 73 2.99 2.00 -4.61
C ALA A 73 2.93 3.14 -5.64
N LEU A 74 1.95 4.03 -5.50
CA LEU A 74 1.81 5.22 -6.34
C LEU A 74 2.94 6.25 -6.19
N LYS A 75 3.82 6.12 -5.20
CA LYS A 75 5.05 6.95 -5.15
C LYS A 75 6.04 6.53 -6.22
N ALA A 76 6.15 5.22 -6.48
CA ALA A 76 7.02 4.68 -7.52
C ALA A 76 6.38 4.77 -8.92
N PHE A 77 5.07 4.53 -9.00
CA PHE A 77 4.31 4.51 -10.25
C PHE A 77 3.06 5.40 -10.18
N PRO A 78 3.21 6.74 -10.27
CA PRO A 78 2.12 7.70 -9.97
C PRO A 78 0.90 7.59 -10.89
N GLN A 79 1.07 7.04 -12.09
CA GLN A 79 -0.01 6.92 -13.09
C GLN A 79 -0.65 5.53 -13.12
N ALA A 80 -0.17 4.58 -12.31
CA ALA A 80 -0.68 3.22 -12.32
C ALA A 80 -2.11 3.16 -11.77
N GLN A 81 -2.97 2.41 -12.44
CA GLN A 81 -4.33 2.11 -11.99
C GLN A 81 -4.35 0.78 -11.25
N ALA A 82 -5.08 0.70 -10.14
CA ALA A 82 -5.29 -0.56 -9.43
C ALA A 82 -6.67 -1.14 -9.74
N LEU A 83 -6.84 -2.46 -9.59
CA LEU A 83 -8.16 -3.06 -9.59
C LEU A 83 -8.88 -2.71 -8.29
N ALA A 84 -10.00 -2.01 -8.37
CA ALA A 84 -10.78 -1.57 -7.22
C ALA A 84 -12.13 -2.29 -7.14
N SER A 85 -12.46 -2.84 -5.96
CA SER A 85 -13.79 -3.43 -5.75
C SER A 85 -14.87 -2.35 -5.91
N ILE A 86 -15.93 -2.67 -6.67
CA ILE A 86 -17.06 -1.77 -6.87
C ILE A 86 -17.71 -1.33 -5.55
N GLN A 87 -17.61 -2.13 -4.49
CA GLN A 87 -18.10 -1.77 -3.15
C GLN A 87 -17.38 -0.54 -2.59
N LEU A 88 -16.05 -0.42 -2.81
CA LEU A 88 -15.27 0.75 -2.40
C LEU A 88 -15.61 1.98 -3.23
N LEU A 89 -16.06 1.79 -4.47
CA LEU A 89 -16.39 2.87 -5.38
C LEU A 89 -17.89 3.28 -5.33
N ASN A 90 -18.72 2.62 -4.52
CA ASN A 90 -20.15 2.89 -4.48
C ASN A 90 -20.51 4.16 -3.66
N SER A 91 -19.75 4.48 -2.63
CA SER A 91 -19.93 5.67 -1.79
C SER A 91 -19.15 6.88 -2.33
N ARG A 92 -19.74 8.07 -2.33
CA ARG A 92 -19.04 9.33 -2.69
C ARG A 92 -17.83 9.58 -1.77
N LEU A 93 -17.98 9.32 -0.48
CA LEU A 93 -16.90 9.46 0.49
C LEU A 93 -15.78 8.47 0.20
N MET A 94 -16.10 7.19 -0.06
CA MET A 94 -15.09 6.19 -0.37
C MET A 94 -14.34 6.47 -1.67
N ARG A 95 -14.97 7.09 -2.67
CA ARG A 95 -14.30 7.51 -3.92
C ARG A 95 -13.23 8.58 -3.71
N THR A 96 -13.27 9.32 -2.60
CA THR A 96 -12.19 10.24 -2.23
C THR A 96 -10.92 9.47 -1.83
N PHE A 97 -11.10 8.32 -1.18
CA PHE A 97 -9.99 7.48 -0.70
C PHE A 97 -9.60 6.35 -1.65
N PHE A 98 -10.50 5.97 -2.57
CA PHE A 98 -10.29 4.85 -3.48
C PHE A 98 -10.65 5.23 -4.90
N THR A 99 -9.76 4.88 -5.83
CA THR A 99 -10.03 4.92 -7.26
C THR A 99 -9.35 3.74 -7.94
N GLY A 100 -9.69 3.47 -9.17
CA GLY A 100 -9.10 2.41 -9.95
C GLY A 100 -10.10 1.80 -10.95
N ILE A 101 -9.70 0.71 -11.54
CA ILE A 101 -10.51 -0.05 -12.50
C ILE A 101 -11.60 -0.79 -11.72
N PRO A 102 -12.89 -0.47 -11.92
CA PRO A 102 -13.97 -1.06 -11.16
C PRO A 102 -14.15 -2.54 -11.53
N VAL A 103 -14.06 -3.41 -10.53
CA VAL A 103 -14.22 -4.86 -10.72
C VAL A 103 -15.14 -5.47 -9.64
N VAL A 104 -15.83 -6.55 -10.02
CA VAL A 104 -16.63 -7.36 -9.09
C VAL A 104 -15.87 -8.64 -8.77
N ARG A 105 -15.37 -8.76 -7.54
CA ARG A 105 -14.66 -9.98 -7.11
C ARG A 105 -15.65 -11.15 -6.95
N LYS A 106 -15.18 -12.39 -7.08
CA LYS A 106 -16.02 -13.60 -6.93
C LYS A 106 -16.81 -13.60 -5.62
N LYS A 107 -16.17 -13.26 -4.49
CA LYS A 107 -16.81 -13.17 -3.17
C LYS A 107 -17.89 -12.08 -3.07
N ASP A 108 -17.78 -11.05 -3.89
CA ASP A 108 -18.72 -9.91 -3.87
C ASP A 108 -19.95 -10.17 -4.77
N ARG A 109 -19.85 -11.08 -5.75
CA ARG A 109 -20.96 -11.43 -6.66
C ARG A 109 -22.17 -12.01 -5.92
N GLN A 110 -21.93 -12.96 -5.02
CA GLN A 110 -22.99 -13.57 -4.22
C GLN A 110 -23.65 -12.55 -3.29
N ARG A 111 -22.85 -11.67 -2.68
CA ARG A 111 -23.34 -10.67 -1.73
C ARG A 111 -24.12 -9.54 -2.38
N LEU A 112 -23.77 -9.17 -3.63
CA LEU A 112 -24.40 -8.05 -4.35
C LEU A 112 -25.58 -8.48 -5.24
N GLY A 113 -25.84 -9.77 -5.42
CA GLY A 113 -26.88 -10.28 -6.31
C GLY A 113 -26.66 -9.86 -7.78
N VAL A 114 -25.42 -9.53 -8.16
CA VAL A 114 -25.10 -8.99 -9.50
C VAL A 114 -24.93 -10.14 -10.47
N ASN A 115 -25.67 -10.10 -11.59
CA ASN A 115 -25.52 -11.05 -12.68
C ASN A 115 -24.08 -11.01 -13.23
N ALA A 116 -23.49 -12.19 -13.43
CA ALA A 116 -22.11 -12.38 -13.86
C ALA A 116 -21.75 -11.61 -15.15
N ASN A 117 -22.74 -11.36 -16.00
CA ASN A 117 -22.57 -10.76 -17.32
C ASN A 117 -22.62 -9.22 -17.34
N THR A 118 -22.87 -8.57 -16.20
CA THR A 118 -23.01 -7.11 -16.13
C THR A 118 -21.66 -6.38 -16.06
N PHE A 119 -20.62 -7.04 -15.58
CA PHE A 119 -19.28 -6.47 -15.43
C PHE A 119 -18.22 -7.40 -16.00
N SER A 120 -17.21 -6.82 -16.64
CA SER A 120 -16.03 -7.53 -17.09
C SER A 120 -15.37 -8.29 -15.93
N SER A 121 -14.77 -9.44 -16.21
CA SER A 121 -13.95 -10.11 -15.18
C SER A 121 -12.78 -9.22 -14.77
N PRO A 122 -12.25 -9.33 -13.54
CA PRO A 122 -11.07 -8.57 -13.15
C PRO A 122 -9.89 -8.74 -14.11
N SER A 123 -9.71 -9.95 -14.65
CA SER A 123 -8.64 -10.23 -15.60
C SER A 123 -8.88 -9.53 -16.96
N ASP A 124 -10.11 -9.54 -17.47
CA ASP A 124 -10.42 -8.92 -18.76
C ASP A 124 -10.26 -7.40 -18.69
N ALA A 125 -10.70 -6.78 -17.58
CA ALA A 125 -10.53 -5.35 -17.35
C ALA A 125 -9.04 -4.95 -17.26
N ALA A 126 -8.22 -5.77 -16.59
CA ALA A 126 -6.78 -5.60 -16.48
C ALA A 126 -6.09 -5.71 -17.86
N ILE A 127 -6.41 -6.76 -18.63
CA ILE A 127 -5.88 -6.99 -19.98
C ILE A 127 -6.23 -5.81 -20.89
N ALA A 128 -7.49 -5.39 -20.92
CA ALA A 128 -7.93 -4.25 -21.73
C ALA A 128 -7.18 -2.97 -21.38
N HIS A 129 -6.88 -2.74 -20.09
CA HIS A 129 -6.14 -1.56 -19.63
C HIS A 129 -4.69 -1.55 -20.12
N ILE A 130 -3.97 -2.67 -19.98
CA ILE A 130 -2.58 -2.80 -20.45
C ILE A 130 -2.51 -2.71 -21.98
N LYS A 131 -3.42 -3.37 -22.71
CA LYS A 131 -3.50 -3.28 -24.18
C LYS A 131 -3.71 -1.86 -24.68
N ALA A 132 -4.41 -1.05 -23.92
CA ALA A 132 -4.62 0.37 -24.21
C ALA A 132 -3.45 1.28 -23.75
N GLY A 133 -2.32 0.72 -23.34
CA GLY A 133 -1.12 1.47 -22.93
C GLY A 133 -1.08 1.89 -21.46
N GLY A 134 -2.02 1.46 -20.63
CA GLY A 134 -2.09 1.84 -19.21
C GLY A 134 -1.18 1.00 -18.31
N ASN A 135 -0.67 1.61 -17.23
CA ASN A 135 0.06 0.93 -16.17
C ASN A 135 -0.91 0.35 -15.15
N LEU A 136 -0.74 -0.93 -14.81
CA LEU A 136 -1.59 -1.65 -13.87
C LEU A 136 -0.84 -2.03 -12.60
N LEU A 137 -1.37 -1.63 -11.45
CA LEU A 137 -0.94 -2.11 -10.13
C LEU A 137 -1.84 -3.27 -9.69
N LEU A 138 -1.24 -4.40 -9.42
CA LEU A 138 -1.95 -5.59 -8.98
C LEU A 138 -1.33 -6.12 -7.68
N PHE A 139 -2.19 -6.54 -6.76
CA PHE A 139 -1.81 -7.25 -5.54
C PHE A 139 -2.13 -8.73 -5.72
N PRO A 140 -1.14 -9.60 -6.04
CA PRO A 140 -1.40 -11.00 -6.38
C PRO A 140 -1.97 -11.82 -5.22
N GLU A 141 -1.80 -11.38 -3.99
CA GLU A 141 -2.37 -11.97 -2.78
C GLU A 141 -3.91 -11.84 -2.72
N GLY A 142 -4.47 -10.83 -3.40
CA GLY A 142 -5.91 -10.57 -3.45
C GLY A 142 -6.54 -10.09 -2.13
N SER A 143 -5.80 -10.10 -1.04
CA SER A 143 -6.14 -9.52 0.27
C SER A 143 -4.87 -9.10 0.98
N SER A 144 -4.97 -8.18 1.95
CA SER A 144 -3.83 -7.74 2.75
C SER A 144 -3.79 -8.45 4.10
N GLU A 145 -2.58 -8.81 4.53
CA GLU A 145 -2.34 -9.34 5.86
C GLU A 145 -0.98 -8.90 6.40
N TRP A 146 -0.93 -8.57 7.70
CA TRP A 146 0.32 -8.32 8.40
C TRP A 146 0.86 -9.64 8.96
N GLY A 147 1.58 -10.37 8.13
CA GLY A 147 2.16 -11.67 8.47
C GLY A 147 3.68 -11.71 8.26
N PHE A 148 4.29 -12.83 8.62
CA PHE A 148 5.71 -13.10 8.37
C PHE A 148 5.99 -13.63 6.97
N GLN A 149 4.94 -13.98 6.22
CA GLN A 149 4.99 -14.38 4.81
C GLN A 149 3.77 -13.83 4.06
N PRO A 150 3.81 -13.77 2.71
CA PRO A 150 2.68 -13.33 1.93
C PRO A 150 1.53 -14.34 1.99
N LEU A 151 0.30 -13.87 1.76
CA LEU A 151 -0.81 -14.76 1.49
C LEU A 151 -0.58 -15.54 0.18
N PRO A 152 -1.19 -16.72 0.01
CA PRO A 152 -1.07 -17.48 -1.24
C PRO A 152 -1.45 -16.64 -2.46
N TYR A 153 -0.54 -16.52 -3.41
CA TYR A 153 -0.76 -15.77 -4.62
C TYR A 153 -1.89 -16.36 -5.47
N GLN A 154 -2.74 -15.51 -5.98
CA GLN A 154 -3.87 -15.90 -6.83
C GLN A 154 -3.41 -16.03 -8.29
N ARG A 155 -3.97 -17.01 -9.00
CA ARG A 155 -3.65 -17.26 -10.42
C ARG A 155 -4.06 -16.13 -11.40
N GLY A 156 -4.72 -15.10 -10.90
CA GLY A 156 -5.19 -13.98 -11.72
C GLY A 156 -4.06 -13.27 -12.47
N ALA A 157 -2.93 -13.02 -11.79
CA ALA A 157 -1.75 -12.40 -12.41
C ALA A 157 -1.20 -13.27 -13.55
N ALA A 158 -1.01 -14.57 -13.34
CA ALA A 158 -0.52 -15.49 -14.36
C ALA A 158 -1.45 -15.56 -15.58
N ARG A 159 -2.77 -15.54 -15.36
CA ARG A 159 -3.76 -15.51 -16.46
C ARG A 159 -3.66 -14.23 -17.27
N ILE A 160 -3.51 -13.08 -16.64
CA ILE A 160 -3.33 -11.79 -17.32
C ILE A 160 -2.06 -11.84 -18.18
N ILE A 161 -0.93 -12.23 -17.58
CA ILE A 161 0.37 -12.33 -18.25
C ILE A 161 0.29 -13.29 -19.44
N ARG A 162 -0.20 -14.51 -19.23
CA ARG A 162 -0.37 -15.50 -20.29
C ARG A 162 -1.17 -14.96 -21.47
N THR A 163 -2.30 -14.30 -21.18
CA THR A 163 -3.17 -13.76 -22.23
C THR A 163 -2.48 -12.65 -23.01
N LEU A 164 -1.82 -11.70 -22.32
CA LEU A 164 -1.08 -10.62 -22.98
C LEU A 164 0.04 -11.15 -23.89
N ILE A 165 0.82 -12.12 -23.38
CA ILE A 165 1.88 -12.76 -24.19
C ILE A 165 1.29 -13.48 -25.39
N SER A 166 0.19 -14.25 -25.22
CA SER A 166 -0.44 -14.99 -26.32
C SER A 166 -1.02 -14.09 -27.42
N GLU A 167 -1.32 -12.85 -27.07
CA GLU A 167 -1.83 -11.82 -28.00
C GLU A 167 -0.71 -10.91 -28.54
N GLY A 168 0.56 -11.21 -28.24
CA GLY A 168 1.71 -10.46 -28.76
C GLY A 168 1.86 -9.04 -28.15
N VAL A 169 1.27 -8.79 -26.98
CA VAL A 169 1.37 -7.48 -26.32
C VAL A 169 2.74 -7.35 -25.66
N VAL A 170 3.43 -6.25 -25.94
CA VAL A 170 4.71 -5.90 -25.29
C VAL A 170 4.42 -5.10 -24.02
N PHE A 171 4.90 -5.56 -22.87
CA PHE A 171 4.74 -4.92 -21.57
C PHE A 171 5.83 -5.40 -20.60
N ASP A 172 6.07 -4.61 -19.56
CA ASP A 172 7.03 -4.95 -18.51
C ASP A 172 6.30 -5.53 -17.29
N ILE A 173 6.89 -6.55 -16.64
CA ILE A 173 6.39 -7.12 -15.39
C ILE A 173 7.35 -6.74 -14.28
N ILE A 174 6.89 -5.90 -13.35
CA ILE A 174 7.73 -5.32 -12.29
C ILE A 174 7.27 -5.84 -10.94
N PRO A 175 8.08 -6.64 -10.24
CA PRO A 175 7.78 -7.05 -8.88
C PRO A 175 8.17 -5.96 -7.90
N MET A 176 7.36 -5.74 -6.84
CA MET A 176 7.55 -4.70 -5.85
C MET A 176 7.23 -5.18 -4.44
N GLY A 177 8.20 -5.05 -3.53
CA GLY A 177 8.07 -5.36 -2.11
C GLY A 177 7.87 -4.10 -1.26
N LEU A 178 6.98 -4.16 -0.27
CA LEU A 178 6.73 -3.08 0.67
C LEU A 178 7.25 -3.45 2.07
N PHE A 179 8.16 -2.64 2.59
CA PHE A 179 8.81 -2.84 3.88
C PHE A 179 8.45 -1.71 4.84
N TYR A 180 7.55 -1.99 5.76
CA TYR A 180 7.12 -1.06 6.80
C TYR A 180 7.90 -1.30 8.08
N ILE A 181 8.47 -0.25 8.67
CA ILE A 181 9.11 -0.37 9.97
C ILE A 181 8.04 -0.51 11.07
N ALA A 182 7.01 0.36 11.06
CA ALA A 182 5.87 0.28 11.97
C ALA A 182 4.60 0.79 11.26
N PRO A 183 3.83 -0.10 10.60
CA PRO A 183 2.71 0.30 9.73
C PRO A 183 1.61 1.05 10.47
N ASP A 184 1.38 0.67 11.74
CA ASP A 184 0.34 1.21 12.61
C ASP A 184 0.73 2.51 13.33
N LYS A 185 2.00 2.94 13.23
CA LYS A 185 2.48 4.14 13.92
C LYS A 185 2.58 5.34 12.98
N PHE A 186 1.98 6.46 13.38
CA PHE A 186 2.13 7.74 12.71
C PHE A 186 3.59 8.18 12.66
N SER A 187 4.00 8.77 11.53
CA SER A 187 5.36 9.22 11.29
C SER A 187 6.42 8.10 11.21
N SER A 188 6.01 6.87 10.93
CA SER A 188 6.90 5.74 10.64
C SER A 188 7.57 5.89 9.26
N LYS A 189 8.48 4.98 8.94
CA LYS A 189 9.16 4.91 7.64
C LYS A 189 8.67 3.70 6.84
N VAL A 190 8.77 3.83 5.52
CA VAL A 190 8.49 2.75 4.57
C VAL A 190 9.58 2.73 3.51
N GLU A 191 10.02 1.56 3.11
CA GLU A 191 10.85 1.36 1.93
C GLU A 191 10.10 0.53 0.90
N VAL A 192 10.14 1.01 -0.33
CA VAL A 192 9.58 0.35 -1.51
C VAL A 192 10.75 -0.27 -2.25
N TYR A 193 10.81 -1.58 -2.28
CA TYR A 193 11.84 -2.30 -3.02
C TYR A 193 11.30 -2.69 -4.39
N ILE A 194 11.90 -2.16 -5.44
CA ILE A 194 11.53 -2.43 -6.83
C ILE A 194 12.52 -3.46 -7.36
N GLY A 195 12.03 -4.66 -7.66
CA GLY A 195 12.85 -5.76 -8.14
C GLY A 195 13.21 -5.64 -9.61
N GLU A 196 14.00 -6.59 -10.09
CA GLU A 196 14.32 -6.76 -11.49
C GLU A 196 13.06 -7.12 -12.30
N ASN A 197 12.98 -6.66 -13.55
CA ASN A 197 11.88 -7.00 -14.44
C ASN A 197 11.78 -8.53 -14.61
N ILE A 198 10.58 -9.07 -14.47
CA ILE A 198 10.33 -10.50 -14.63
C ILE A 198 10.23 -10.82 -16.12
N PHE A 199 11.16 -11.62 -16.62
CA PHE A 199 11.08 -12.20 -17.96
C PHE A 199 10.48 -13.60 -17.86
N ILE A 200 9.38 -13.83 -18.57
CA ILE A 200 8.74 -15.14 -18.59
C ILE A 200 9.50 -16.07 -19.55
N ASN A 201 10.17 -17.04 -18.95
CA ASN A 201 11.00 -18.01 -19.70
C ASN A 201 10.17 -19.21 -20.20
N SER A 202 9.01 -19.48 -19.59
CA SER A 202 8.15 -20.58 -19.99
C SER A 202 7.50 -20.29 -21.34
N GLN A 203 7.97 -20.99 -22.39
CA GLN A 203 7.39 -20.92 -23.74
C GLN A 203 6.12 -21.76 -23.82
N LYS A 204 5.23 -21.36 -24.74
CA LYS A 204 3.95 -22.06 -24.98
C LYS A 204 4.17 -23.44 -25.66
N ASP A 205 5.31 -23.64 -26.29
CA ASP A 205 5.58 -24.80 -27.14
C ASP A 205 5.46 -26.11 -26.33
N ASN A 206 4.54 -26.97 -26.77
CA ASN A 206 4.21 -28.26 -26.19
C ASN A 206 3.53 -28.26 -24.79
N LEU A 207 3.12 -27.10 -24.25
CA LEU A 207 2.40 -27.04 -22.99
C LEU A 207 0.89 -26.83 -23.21
N SER A 208 0.06 -27.48 -22.38
CA SER A 208 -1.33 -27.10 -22.26
C SER A 208 -1.48 -25.69 -21.69
N THR A 209 -2.56 -25.00 -22.00
CA THR A 209 -2.86 -23.66 -21.45
C THR A 209 -2.76 -23.62 -19.91
N ARG A 210 -3.15 -24.70 -19.24
CA ARG A 210 -3.15 -24.82 -17.78
C ARG A 210 -1.72 -24.97 -17.23
N GLU A 211 -0.87 -25.76 -17.87
CA GLU A 211 0.52 -25.96 -17.49
C GLU A 211 1.32 -24.67 -17.70
N TRP A 212 1.12 -24.00 -18.83
CA TRP A 212 1.78 -22.73 -19.10
C TRP A 212 1.39 -21.64 -18.05
N GLU A 213 0.08 -21.52 -17.73
CA GLU A 213 -0.39 -20.61 -16.67
C GLU A 213 0.21 -20.98 -15.31
N GLN A 214 0.39 -22.28 -15.01
CA GLN A 214 1.02 -22.74 -13.77
C GLN A 214 2.50 -22.37 -13.72
N ASN A 215 3.24 -22.52 -14.82
CA ASN A 215 4.65 -22.14 -14.89
C ASN A 215 4.85 -20.66 -14.71
N ILE A 216 4.06 -19.82 -15.40
CA ILE A 216 4.04 -18.35 -15.19
C ILE A 216 3.77 -18.02 -13.72
N HIS A 217 2.77 -18.68 -13.12
CA HIS A 217 2.44 -18.47 -11.71
C HIS A 217 3.63 -18.78 -10.80
N THR A 218 4.35 -19.86 -11.05
CA THR A 218 5.54 -20.24 -10.29
C THR A 218 6.67 -19.22 -10.47
N GLU A 219 6.97 -18.80 -11.71
CA GLU A 219 7.98 -17.79 -11.99
C GLU A 219 7.70 -16.47 -11.27
N VAL A 220 6.46 -15.96 -11.37
CA VAL A 220 6.01 -14.74 -10.70
C VAL A 220 6.09 -14.87 -9.18
N SER A 221 5.61 -15.99 -8.63
CA SER A 221 5.63 -16.22 -7.18
C SER A 221 7.05 -16.28 -6.64
N THR A 222 7.95 -16.94 -7.35
CA THR A 222 9.36 -17.01 -6.98
C THR A 222 10.02 -15.63 -6.98
N ALA A 223 9.76 -14.82 -8.00
CA ALA A 223 10.30 -13.47 -8.09
C ALA A 223 9.78 -12.57 -6.95
N LEU A 224 8.48 -12.63 -6.64
CA LEU A 224 7.89 -11.87 -5.53
C LEU A 224 8.43 -12.31 -4.16
N ASN A 225 8.58 -13.61 -3.93
CA ASN A 225 9.09 -14.14 -2.66
C ASN A 225 10.53 -13.68 -2.37
N LYS A 226 11.35 -13.46 -3.41
CA LYS A 226 12.73 -12.98 -3.25
C LYS A 226 12.81 -11.54 -2.76
N ILE A 227 11.83 -10.71 -3.09
CA ILE A 227 11.88 -9.25 -2.87
C ILE A 227 10.84 -8.74 -1.86
N SER A 228 10.04 -9.61 -1.28
CA SER A 228 9.05 -9.26 -0.27
C SER A 228 9.34 -9.96 1.05
N VAL A 229 8.62 -9.59 2.10
CA VAL A 229 8.68 -10.29 3.39
C VAL A 229 8.16 -11.70 3.20
N ASN A 230 9.02 -12.68 3.34
CA ASN A 230 8.72 -14.11 3.17
C ASN A 230 9.60 -14.94 4.10
N CYS A 231 9.36 -14.85 5.40
CA CYS A 231 10.10 -15.60 6.41
C CYS A 231 9.43 -16.95 6.68
N PRO A 232 10.18 -18.01 7.02
CA PRO A 232 9.62 -19.33 7.30
C PRO A 232 8.75 -19.38 8.57
N ASN A 233 9.01 -18.49 9.52
CA ASN A 233 8.26 -18.39 10.78
C ASN A 233 8.36 -16.98 11.39
N ILE A 234 7.63 -16.77 12.48
CA ILE A 234 7.58 -15.47 13.18
C ILE A 234 8.91 -15.09 13.83
N ASP A 235 9.67 -16.04 14.36
CA ASP A 235 10.95 -15.79 15.01
C ASP A 235 11.98 -15.22 14.03
N ILE A 236 12.04 -15.78 12.83
CA ILE A 236 12.91 -15.27 11.76
C ILE A 236 12.45 -13.89 11.32
N PHE A 237 11.15 -13.66 11.21
CA PHE A 237 10.61 -12.35 10.87
C PHE A 237 10.99 -11.29 11.92
N GLU A 238 10.90 -11.61 13.21
CA GLU A 238 11.28 -10.70 14.30
C GLU A 238 12.78 -10.41 14.30
N LYS A 239 13.61 -11.43 14.12
CA LYS A 239 15.07 -11.29 14.00
C LYS A 239 15.46 -10.47 12.78
N ALA A 240 14.90 -10.76 11.61
CA ALA A 240 15.12 -10.00 10.37
C ALA A 240 14.71 -8.53 10.53
N SER A 241 13.55 -8.29 11.18
CA SER A 241 13.07 -6.95 11.46
C SER A 241 14.00 -6.18 12.40
N ALA A 242 14.49 -6.81 13.46
CA ALA A 242 15.42 -6.21 14.41
C ALA A 242 16.78 -5.92 13.77
N TYR A 243 17.32 -6.88 13.00
CA TYR A 243 18.56 -6.71 12.25
C TYR A 243 18.48 -5.56 11.26
N ALA A 244 17.45 -5.57 10.40
CA ALA A 244 17.24 -4.53 9.41
C ALA A 244 17.03 -3.14 10.05
N PHE A 245 16.34 -3.10 11.19
CA PHE A 245 16.15 -1.86 11.94
C PHE A 245 17.47 -1.30 12.49
N ASN A 246 18.34 -2.13 13.03
CA ASN A 246 19.66 -1.69 13.52
C ASN A 246 20.53 -1.20 12.35
N LYS A 247 20.59 -1.94 11.25
CA LYS A 247 21.31 -1.50 10.04
C LYS A 247 20.75 -0.19 9.47
N ASN A 248 19.42 0.04 9.57
CA ASN A 248 18.82 1.30 9.10
C ASN A 248 19.21 2.50 9.97
N LYS A 249 19.54 2.32 11.27
CA LYS A 249 20.12 3.37 12.11
C LYS A 249 21.50 3.78 11.60
N ASP A 250 22.26 2.84 11.07
CA ASP A 250 23.60 3.05 10.49
C ASP A 250 23.56 3.58 9.05
N GLY A 251 22.36 3.83 8.51
CA GLY A 251 22.16 4.42 7.19
C GLY A 251 21.94 3.40 6.05
N HIS A 252 21.94 2.10 6.34
CA HIS A 252 21.65 1.08 5.34
C HIS A 252 20.14 1.01 5.02
N SER A 253 19.80 0.44 3.85
CA SER A 253 18.42 0.15 3.50
C SER A 253 17.82 -0.91 4.44
N TYR A 254 16.63 -0.61 4.97
CA TYR A 254 15.88 -1.58 5.77
C TYR A 254 15.45 -2.78 4.93
N ALA A 255 14.92 -2.52 3.71
CA ALA A 255 14.44 -3.55 2.82
C ALA A 255 15.56 -4.52 2.40
N GLU A 256 16.71 -3.97 1.96
CA GLU A 256 17.86 -4.81 1.57
C GLU A 256 18.42 -5.61 2.72
N SER A 257 18.56 -4.99 3.90
CA SER A 257 19.02 -5.68 5.10
C SER A 257 18.07 -6.79 5.53
N PHE A 258 16.76 -6.54 5.43
CA PHE A 258 15.73 -7.54 5.73
C PHE A 258 15.79 -8.71 4.76
N ILE A 259 15.84 -8.43 3.46
CA ILE A 259 15.95 -9.45 2.39
C ILE A 259 17.23 -10.28 2.55
N ALA A 260 18.36 -9.62 2.82
CA ALA A 260 19.62 -10.31 3.06
C ALA A 260 19.54 -11.28 4.24
N TYR A 261 18.96 -10.84 5.37
CA TYR A 261 18.80 -11.69 6.55
C TYR A 261 17.88 -12.88 6.29
N GLN A 262 16.71 -12.67 5.68
CA GLN A 262 15.77 -13.77 5.43
C GLN A 262 16.29 -14.81 4.43
N ASN A 263 17.20 -14.42 3.52
CA ASN A 263 17.75 -15.32 2.50
C ASN A 263 19.02 -16.05 2.94
N ASN A 264 19.76 -15.49 3.95
CA ASN A 264 21.04 -16.03 4.43
C ASN A 264 20.91 -16.64 5.83
N LEU A 265 19.87 -17.45 6.06
CA LEU A 265 19.57 -18.04 7.36
C LEU A 265 20.71 -18.90 7.93
N ASP A 266 21.53 -19.52 7.08
CA ASP A 266 22.67 -20.35 7.49
C ASP A 266 23.84 -19.53 8.07
N GLU A 267 24.03 -18.29 7.60
CA GLU A 267 25.06 -17.38 8.12
C GLU A 267 24.60 -16.61 9.36
N SER A 268 23.29 -16.40 9.53
CA SER A 268 22.72 -15.60 10.61
C SER A 268 22.75 -16.28 11.99
N ASN A 269 22.95 -17.61 12.04
CA ASN A 269 23.04 -18.36 13.31
C ASN A 269 24.28 -18.00 14.16
N ASN A 270 25.29 -17.34 13.57
CA ASN A 270 26.49 -16.90 14.27
C ASN A 270 26.40 -15.47 14.83
N ASP A 271 25.44 -14.68 14.41
CA ASP A 271 25.24 -13.30 14.87
C ASP A 271 24.29 -13.27 16.10
N ASN A 272 24.79 -13.75 17.26
CA ASN A 272 24.21 -13.45 18.56
C ASN A 272 24.43 -11.95 18.88
N GLN A 273 23.97 -11.05 18.01
CA GLN A 273 23.93 -9.64 18.33
C GLN A 273 22.90 -9.45 19.44
N ASN A 274 23.42 -9.17 20.63
CA ASN A 274 22.63 -8.68 21.74
C ASN A 274 21.73 -7.56 21.21
N ILE A 275 20.43 -7.83 21.10
CA ILE A 275 19.42 -6.82 20.75
C ILE A 275 19.44 -5.85 21.92
N GLU A 276 20.29 -4.81 21.85
CA GLU A 276 20.24 -3.71 22.79
C GLU A 276 18.86 -3.09 22.72
N ARG A 277 18.03 -3.41 23.69
CA ARG A 277 16.79 -2.68 23.97
C ARG A 277 17.18 -1.29 24.48
N ASN A 278 17.56 -0.41 23.55
CA ASN A 278 17.72 0.99 23.87
C ASN A 278 16.43 1.50 24.54
N SER A 279 16.57 2.15 25.66
CA SER A 279 15.45 2.72 26.42
C SER A 279 14.53 3.52 25.46
N GLN A 280 13.31 3.06 25.29
CA GLN A 280 12.31 3.73 24.47
C GLN A 280 11.75 5.00 25.14
N PHE A 281 12.09 5.23 26.42
CA PHE A 281 11.55 6.31 27.22
C PHE A 281 11.76 7.72 26.63
N PRO A 282 12.99 8.14 26.20
CA PRO A 282 13.18 9.49 25.68
C PRO A 282 12.40 9.74 24.39
N ILE A 283 12.17 8.69 23.65
CA ILE A 283 11.46 8.73 22.38
C ILE A 283 9.94 8.88 22.61
N LEU A 284 9.38 8.13 23.56
CA LEU A 284 7.99 8.27 23.97
C LEU A 284 7.72 9.67 24.54
N LEU A 285 8.60 10.18 25.39
CA LEU A 285 8.51 11.53 25.92
C LEU A 285 8.48 12.58 24.80
N LEU A 286 9.36 12.46 23.82
CA LEU A 286 9.39 13.37 22.67
C LEU A 286 8.09 13.32 21.85
N ARG A 287 7.48 12.14 21.67
CA ARG A 287 6.17 12.01 21.01
C ARG A 287 5.08 12.73 21.79
N TYR A 288 5.03 12.56 23.12
CA TYR A 288 4.07 13.29 23.95
C TYR A 288 4.25 14.80 23.84
N ILE A 289 5.49 15.29 23.92
CA ILE A 289 5.79 16.71 23.74
C ILE A 289 5.33 17.19 22.35
N SER A 290 5.61 16.45 21.28
CA SER A 290 5.18 16.81 19.95
C SER A 290 3.66 16.90 19.83
N PHE A 291 2.91 15.97 20.45
CA PHE A 291 1.46 16.02 20.47
C PHE A 291 0.91 17.17 21.30
N LEU A 292 1.58 17.58 22.39
CA LEU A 292 1.22 18.78 23.14
C LEU A 292 1.32 20.03 22.28
N PHE A 293 2.35 20.19 21.45
CA PHE A 293 2.45 21.28 20.49
C PHE A 293 1.33 21.26 19.44
N MET A 294 0.79 20.08 19.13
CA MET A 294 -0.31 19.91 18.16
C MET A 294 -1.72 20.06 18.77
N TYR A 295 -1.87 20.68 19.93
CA TYR A 295 -3.13 20.78 20.68
C TYR A 295 -4.30 21.32 19.86
N ILE A 296 -4.08 22.29 18.97
CA ILE A 296 -5.13 22.85 18.10
C ILE A 296 -5.70 21.81 17.13
N LEU A 297 -4.97 20.74 16.84
CA LEU A 297 -5.41 19.61 16.02
C LEU A 297 -6.01 18.47 16.87
N PHE A 298 -6.20 18.69 18.18
CA PHE A 298 -6.69 17.66 19.10
C PHE A 298 -7.94 16.93 18.64
N PRO A 299 -9.00 17.60 18.10
CA PRO A 299 -10.19 16.89 17.60
C PRO A 299 -9.87 15.92 16.46
N ILE A 300 -8.94 16.27 15.57
CA ILE A 300 -8.48 15.42 14.47
C ILE A 300 -7.70 14.22 15.01
N LEU A 301 -6.78 14.46 15.95
CA LEU A 301 -5.94 13.42 16.56
C LEU A 301 -6.79 12.45 17.39
N LEU A 302 -7.76 12.98 18.17
CA LEU A 302 -8.68 12.19 18.97
C LEU A 302 -9.57 11.31 18.10
N SER A 303 -10.17 11.87 17.04
CA SER A 303 -10.97 11.09 16.09
C SER A 303 -10.14 9.99 15.43
N SER A 304 -8.91 10.30 14.99
CA SER A 304 -7.97 9.34 14.44
C SER A 304 -7.64 8.21 15.45
N PHE A 305 -7.47 8.54 16.72
CA PHE A 305 -7.23 7.56 17.79
C PHE A 305 -8.46 6.68 18.02
N ILE A 306 -9.65 7.26 18.19
CA ILE A 306 -10.89 6.53 18.42
C ILE A 306 -11.18 5.57 17.25
N THR A 307 -11.08 6.05 16.02
CA THR A 307 -11.37 5.22 14.85
C THR A 307 -10.37 4.09 14.67
N SER A 308 -9.14 4.22 15.16
CA SER A 308 -8.16 3.14 15.11
C SER A 308 -8.57 1.89 15.90
N HIS A 309 -9.47 2.02 16.87
CA HIS A 309 -10.01 0.89 17.65
C HIS A 309 -11.08 0.08 16.90
N PHE A 310 -11.59 0.60 15.79
CA PHE A 310 -12.47 -0.17 14.90
C PHE A 310 -11.71 -1.05 13.90
N ALA A 311 -10.38 -0.99 13.93
CA ALA A 311 -9.55 -1.87 13.13
C ALA A 311 -9.58 -3.29 13.71
N ASP A 312 -9.96 -4.25 12.89
CA ASP A 312 -10.01 -5.68 13.22
C ASP A 312 -8.64 -6.38 13.10
N ALA A 313 -7.69 -5.74 12.41
CA ALA A 313 -6.35 -6.25 12.20
C ALA A 313 -5.31 -5.12 12.13
N ARG A 314 -4.03 -5.43 12.45
CA ARG A 314 -2.93 -4.46 12.47
C ARG A 314 -2.75 -3.71 11.15
N ASN A 315 -2.95 -4.38 10.03
CA ASN A 315 -2.81 -3.83 8.68
C ASN A 315 -3.94 -2.86 8.28
N THR A 316 -5.01 -2.74 9.08
CA THR A 316 -6.10 -1.79 8.84
C THR A 316 -6.05 -0.57 9.75
N ILE A 317 -5.27 -0.61 10.83
CA ILE A 317 -5.17 0.47 11.83
C ILE A 317 -4.84 1.82 11.19
N SER A 318 -3.85 1.86 10.31
CA SER A 318 -3.42 3.09 9.63
C SER A 318 -4.53 3.70 8.77
N PHE A 319 -5.28 2.87 8.06
CA PHE A 319 -6.42 3.31 7.25
C PHE A 319 -7.53 3.93 8.13
N PHE A 320 -7.91 3.27 9.23
CA PHE A 320 -8.92 3.81 10.14
C PHE A 320 -8.46 5.11 10.80
N LYS A 321 -7.18 5.25 11.14
CA LYS A 321 -6.60 6.51 11.64
C LYS A 321 -6.78 7.65 10.64
N ILE A 322 -6.45 7.43 9.38
CA ILE A 322 -6.60 8.45 8.33
C ILE A 322 -8.08 8.75 8.06
N LEU A 323 -8.92 7.74 7.99
CA LEU A 323 -10.35 7.93 7.75
C LEU A 323 -10.99 8.80 8.84
N GLY A 324 -10.75 8.47 10.11
CA GLY A 324 -11.25 9.25 11.23
C GLY A 324 -10.67 10.66 11.30
N GLY A 325 -9.37 10.78 11.09
CA GLY A 325 -8.69 12.07 11.01
C GLY A 325 -9.25 12.96 9.89
N ALA A 326 -9.50 12.40 8.70
CA ALA A 326 -10.03 13.13 7.55
C ALA A 326 -11.48 13.59 7.78
N ILE A 327 -12.34 12.75 8.39
CA ILE A 327 -13.71 13.12 8.74
C ILE A 327 -13.69 14.28 9.74
N ALA A 328 -12.89 14.20 10.79
CA ALA A 328 -12.76 15.28 11.76
C ALA A 328 -12.16 16.55 11.16
N ALA A 329 -11.17 16.42 10.27
CA ALA A 329 -10.55 17.54 9.58
C ALA A 329 -11.54 18.29 8.68
N ALA A 330 -12.44 17.57 8.01
CA ALA A 330 -13.48 18.16 7.16
C ALA A 330 -14.43 19.08 7.95
N ILE A 331 -14.58 18.87 9.26
CA ILE A 331 -15.39 19.70 10.16
C ILE A 331 -14.50 20.75 10.83
N TRP A 332 -13.35 20.34 11.36
CA TRP A 332 -12.52 21.18 12.21
C TRP A 332 -11.76 22.27 11.44
N ILE A 333 -11.30 21.99 10.22
CA ILE A 333 -10.58 22.98 9.41
C ILE A 333 -11.44 24.19 9.06
N PRO A 334 -12.71 24.06 8.60
CA PRO A 334 -13.60 25.21 8.42
C PRO A 334 -13.80 26.03 9.69
N ILE A 335 -13.91 25.37 10.85
CA ILE A 335 -14.04 26.05 12.15
C ILE A 335 -12.77 26.87 12.45
N LEU A 336 -11.58 26.29 12.23
CA LEU A 336 -10.31 27.00 12.41
C LEU A 336 -10.18 28.20 11.46
N ILE A 337 -10.63 28.06 10.22
CA ILE A 337 -10.64 29.17 9.24
C ILE A 337 -11.57 30.29 9.74
N MET A 338 -12.74 29.94 10.22
CA MET A 338 -13.68 30.93 10.80
C MET A 338 -13.06 31.62 12.03
N LEU A 339 -12.48 30.86 12.95
CA LEU A 339 -11.83 31.40 14.15
C LEU A 339 -10.62 32.30 13.81
N LEU A 340 -9.95 32.05 12.71
CA LEU A 340 -8.83 32.87 12.25
C LEU A 340 -9.26 34.32 11.94
N PHE A 341 -10.51 34.54 11.49
CA PHE A 341 -11.04 35.89 11.28
C PHE A 341 -11.28 36.64 12.59
N PHE A 342 -11.68 35.94 13.67
CA PHE A 342 -11.96 36.55 14.96
C PHE A 342 -10.74 36.65 15.87
N PHE A 343 -9.84 35.69 15.80
CA PHE A 343 -8.68 35.53 16.68
C PHE A 343 -7.37 35.25 15.90
N PRO A 344 -6.97 36.13 14.95
CA PRO A 344 -5.88 35.82 14.01
C PRO A 344 -4.55 35.51 14.70
N ILE A 345 -4.18 36.29 15.73
CA ILE A 345 -2.91 36.10 16.44
C ILE A 345 -2.88 34.77 17.19
N PHE A 346 -3.94 34.49 17.94
CA PHE A 346 -4.03 33.25 18.73
C PHE A 346 -4.01 32.01 17.83
N ILE A 347 -4.83 31.98 16.79
CA ILE A 347 -4.90 30.86 15.84
C ILE A 347 -3.60 30.74 15.07
N GLY A 348 -2.98 31.87 14.66
CA GLY A 348 -1.68 31.86 13.96
C GLY A 348 -0.56 31.23 14.82
N ILE A 349 -0.46 31.62 16.10
CA ILE A 349 0.52 31.05 17.04
C ILE A 349 0.23 29.55 17.24
N SER A 350 -1.03 29.15 17.38
CA SER A 350 -1.45 27.76 17.59
C SER A 350 -1.12 26.88 16.37
N LEU A 351 -1.32 27.38 15.16
CA LEU A 351 -0.95 26.67 13.92
C LEU A 351 0.56 26.57 13.77
N ALA A 352 1.32 27.61 14.11
CA ALA A 352 2.78 27.56 14.12
C ALA A 352 3.30 26.55 15.14
N SER A 353 2.71 26.48 16.33
CA SER A 353 2.97 25.46 17.35
C SER A 353 2.70 24.06 16.80
N ALA A 354 1.55 23.84 16.15
CA ALA A 354 1.19 22.55 15.58
C ALA A 354 2.18 22.12 14.47
N LEU A 355 2.59 23.05 13.62
CA LEU A 355 3.60 22.79 12.59
C LEU A 355 4.95 22.40 13.23
N PHE A 356 5.36 23.09 14.29
CA PHE A 356 6.57 22.73 15.03
C PHE A 356 6.49 21.31 15.61
N GLY A 357 5.39 20.98 16.28
CA GLY A 357 5.14 19.62 16.80
C GLY A 357 5.16 18.55 15.70
N PHE A 358 4.58 18.85 14.54
CA PHE A 358 4.59 17.96 13.38
C PHE A 358 6.01 17.75 12.83
N ILE A 359 6.80 18.81 12.70
CA ILE A 359 8.20 18.72 12.26
C ILE A 359 9.04 17.93 13.26
N LEU A 360 8.83 18.16 14.54
CA LEU A 360 9.56 17.48 15.63
C LEU A 360 9.30 15.96 15.60
N ILE A 361 8.05 15.53 15.46
CA ILE A 361 7.70 14.11 15.38
C ILE A 361 8.24 13.46 14.08
N ARG A 362 8.27 14.19 12.97
CA ARG A 362 8.83 13.67 11.70
C ARG A 362 10.34 13.47 11.76
N LYS A 363 11.09 14.42 12.34
CA LYS A 363 12.55 14.32 12.45
C LYS A 363 12.99 13.16 13.34
N LYS A 364 12.25 12.90 14.41
CA LYS A 364 12.61 11.92 15.44
C LYS A 364 11.76 10.64 15.38
N GLY A 365 10.55 10.71 14.84
CA GLY A 365 9.66 9.55 14.70
C GLY A 365 10.25 8.41 13.88
N ALA A 366 11.18 8.74 13.02
CA ALA A 366 11.94 7.80 12.20
C ALA A 366 12.92 6.89 12.96
N GLN A 367 13.15 7.15 14.25
CA GLN A 367 14.05 6.38 15.11
C GLN A 367 13.29 5.43 16.06
N ILE A 368 11.96 5.30 15.87
CA ILE A 368 11.06 4.66 16.81
C ILE A 368 10.45 3.41 16.19
N CYS A 369 10.96 2.29 16.59
CA CYS A 369 10.27 1.00 16.55
C CYS A 369 10.37 0.32 17.91
#